data_aa7f42cc2a362c64d7c3fb81da4c8353
#
_entry.id   aa7f42cc2a362c64d7c3fb81da4c8353
#
_cell.length_a   1.000
_cell.length_b   1.000
_cell.length_c   1.000
_cell.angle_alpha   90.00
_cell.angle_beta   90.00
_cell.angle_gamma   90.00
#
_symmetry.space_group_name_H-M   'P 1'
#
loop_
_entity.id
_entity.type
_entity.pdbx_description
1 polymer ?
#
loop_
_entity_poly.entity_id
_entity_poly.type
_entity_poly.pdbx_seq_one_letter_code
_entity_poly.pdbx_strand_id
1 'polypeptide(L)'
;MTASSFRHFIFFLIIVVFFSCQEKHSDENLSIFRYNEAAGINSLDPAFAKDQANVWVANQIFDGLVQVDSQLNVMPSIAHSWTISEDAQSYTFHLRNDVLFHQHSLFEDYQDRVVKADDFVYSFNRLTDKAVSSPGAWIMNNVDYYEAINDSTFFIRLKTPFPPFLGLLTMPYCSVVPKEIVENTSFRDTPIGTGPFHFQYWKENVKLVLRKNENFYENGLPLLDAIAITFIKDKQTAFLEFIKGNLDFISGLDASYKDEVLTPQGQLQENYIGKIQLQTLPYLNTEYLGFLMDENNLSASQYLAVRKAINYGFDRQKMITYLRNNIGSSANEGFVPKGLPSFTDSLRGYDYNPEVARQLLADAGVSTPLTIELNTTSSYLDLCEFIQNQLAEVGIQLEININPPSTHRQMVATSKLDFFRGSWIADYADAENYLALFYSKNFCPNGPNYTHFSNTTYDKYYELALKEVNLEKRRSYYHLMDQMILDEAAIVPLYYDQVIRFVQNDIVGFESNAMNLLELKSVQKLKP
;
A
#
# COMPACT_ATOMS: atom_id res chain seq x y z
N MET A 1 -51.65 -7.35 -56.47
CA MET A 1 -50.41 -7.98 -55.96
C MET A 1 -50.71 -9.44 -55.74
N THR A 2 -50.07 -10.33 -56.48
CA THR A 2 -50.34 -11.76 -56.46
C THR A 2 -49.61 -12.45 -55.31
N ALA A 3 -50.16 -13.53 -54.81
CA ALA A 3 -49.64 -14.29 -53.63
C ALA A 3 -48.14 -14.72 -53.80
N SER A 4 -47.63 -14.73 -55.05
CA SER A 4 -46.24 -15.02 -55.36
C SER A 4 -45.24 -13.93 -54.84
N SER A 5 -45.59 -12.65 -54.97
CA SER A 5 -44.74 -11.53 -54.53
C SER A 5 -44.60 -11.46 -53.01
N PHE A 6 -45.62 -11.93 -52.26
CA PHE A 6 -45.57 -11.96 -50.79
C PHE A 6 -44.67 -13.08 -50.26
N ARG A 7 -44.61 -14.24 -50.96
CA ARG A 7 -43.72 -15.36 -50.58
C ARG A 7 -42.24 -15.01 -50.78
N HIS A 8 -41.88 -14.27 -51.83
CA HIS A 8 -40.50 -13.84 -52.06
C HIS A 8 -40.05 -12.76 -51.07
N PHE A 9 -40.96 -11.88 -50.63
CA PHE A 9 -40.66 -10.87 -49.63
C PHE A 9 -40.41 -11.49 -48.25
N ILE A 10 -41.19 -12.51 -47.85
CA ILE A 10 -40.97 -13.25 -46.61
C ILE A 10 -39.66 -14.06 -46.66
N PHE A 11 -39.31 -14.65 -47.82
CA PHE A 11 -38.06 -15.40 -47.96
C PHE A 11 -36.82 -14.49 -47.90
N PHE A 12 -36.92 -13.28 -48.46
CA PHE A 12 -35.85 -12.27 -48.35
C PHE A 12 -35.69 -11.70 -46.95
N LEU A 13 -36.80 -11.54 -46.23
CA LEU A 13 -36.77 -11.10 -44.80
C LEU A 13 -36.16 -12.16 -43.86
N ILE A 14 -36.40 -13.46 -44.15
CA ILE A 14 -35.80 -14.56 -43.36
C ILE A 14 -34.29 -14.68 -43.66
N ILE A 15 -33.82 -14.42 -44.86
CA ILE A 15 -32.38 -14.44 -45.19
C ILE A 15 -31.63 -13.28 -44.51
N VAL A 16 -32.22 -12.09 -44.36
CA VAL A 16 -31.60 -10.95 -43.69
C VAL A 16 -31.47 -11.19 -42.19
N VAL A 17 -32.36 -11.98 -41.56
CA VAL A 17 -32.28 -12.33 -40.14
C VAL A 17 -31.14 -13.32 -39.83
N PHE A 18 -30.72 -14.14 -40.80
CA PHE A 18 -29.60 -15.09 -40.63
C PHE A 18 -28.21 -14.47 -40.79
N PHE A 19 -28.08 -13.26 -41.35
CA PHE A 19 -26.79 -12.57 -41.47
C PHE A 19 -26.48 -11.62 -40.33
N SER A 20 -27.31 -11.54 -39.28
CA SER A 20 -27.08 -10.74 -38.08
C SER A 20 -26.45 -11.53 -36.91
N CYS A 21 -25.84 -12.69 -37.17
CA CYS A 21 -24.85 -13.26 -36.29
C CYS A 21 -23.51 -12.61 -36.61
N GLN A 22 -23.27 -11.41 -36.08
CA GLN A 22 -21.92 -10.96 -35.82
C GLN A 22 -21.25 -12.05 -34.96
N GLU A 23 -20.17 -12.64 -35.46
CA GLU A 23 -19.27 -13.47 -34.67
C GLU A 23 -18.98 -12.73 -33.37
N LYS A 24 -19.54 -13.18 -32.27
CA LYS A 24 -18.92 -12.98 -31.00
C LYS A 24 -17.54 -13.62 -31.16
N HIS A 25 -16.52 -12.82 -31.39
CA HIS A 25 -15.17 -13.24 -31.04
C HIS A 25 -15.25 -13.74 -29.62
N SER A 26 -15.21 -15.04 -29.47
CA SER A 26 -15.27 -15.67 -28.16
C SER A 26 -14.02 -15.26 -27.42
N ASP A 27 -14.19 -14.50 -26.33
CA ASP A 27 -13.15 -14.26 -25.31
C ASP A 27 -12.70 -15.59 -24.65
N GLU A 28 -13.21 -16.73 -25.08
CA GLU A 28 -12.96 -18.07 -24.53
C GLU A 28 -11.49 -18.53 -24.63
N ASN A 29 -10.66 -17.87 -25.42
CA ASN A 29 -9.24 -18.20 -25.55
C ASN A 29 -8.28 -17.24 -24.86
N LEU A 30 -8.76 -16.10 -24.34
CA LEU A 30 -7.91 -15.09 -23.73
C LEU A 30 -7.61 -15.41 -22.26
N SER A 31 -6.33 -15.29 -21.88
CA SER A 31 -5.86 -15.39 -20.49
C SER A 31 -6.12 -14.08 -19.77
N ILE A 32 -7.28 -13.95 -19.13
CA ILE A 32 -7.72 -12.72 -18.45
C ILE A 32 -7.64 -12.93 -16.95
N PHE A 33 -6.87 -12.07 -16.27
CA PHE A 33 -6.87 -12.00 -14.80
C PHE A 33 -7.97 -11.05 -14.31
N ARG A 34 -8.84 -11.53 -13.42
CA ARG A 34 -10.02 -10.81 -12.94
C ARG A 34 -9.91 -10.57 -11.44
N TYR A 35 -10.01 -9.31 -11.03
CA TYR A 35 -10.10 -9.00 -9.60
C TYR A 35 -11.08 -7.87 -9.31
N ASN A 36 -11.40 -7.71 -8.03
CA ASN A 36 -12.31 -6.67 -7.55
C ASN A 36 -11.58 -5.63 -6.72
N GLU A 37 -11.84 -4.34 -6.99
CA GLU A 37 -11.35 -3.21 -6.20
C GLU A 37 -12.53 -2.45 -5.58
N ALA A 38 -12.88 -2.80 -4.34
CA ALA A 38 -14.07 -2.25 -3.67
C ALA A 38 -13.97 -0.75 -3.38
N ALA A 39 -12.76 -0.23 -3.17
CA ALA A 39 -12.54 1.20 -2.91
C ALA A 39 -12.81 2.07 -4.15
N GLY A 40 -12.74 1.47 -5.35
CA GLY A 40 -12.80 2.19 -6.62
C GLY A 40 -11.49 2.87 -6.97
N ILE A 41 -11.39 3.36 -8.20
CA ILE A 41 -10.23 4.07 -8.75
C ILE A 41 -10.67 5.49 -9.05
N ASN A 42 -9.90 6.48 -8.60
CA ASN A 42 -10.23 7.89 -8.76
C ASN A 42 -9.47 8.54 -9.91
N SER A 43 -8.31 8.01 -10.26
CA SER A 43 -7.45 8.51 -11.32
C SER A 43 -6.54 7.40 -11.82
N LEU A 44 -6.27 7.38 -13.13
CA LEU A 44 -5.24 6.51 -13.72
C LEU A 44 -3.90 7.25 -13.92
N ASP A 45 -3.84 8.53 -13.57
CA ASP A 45 -2.62 9.33 -13.60
C ASP A 45 -1.73 8.95 -12.40
N PRO A 46 -0.47 8.50 -12.62
CA PRO A 46 0.43 8.05 -11.56
C PRO A 46 0.80 9.16 -10.57
N ALA A 47 0.73 10.45 -10.97
CA ALA A 47 0.95 11.57 -10.06
C ALA A 47 -0.09 11.64 -8.91
N PHE A 48 -1.19 10.88 -8.98
CA PHE A 48 -2.25 10.80 -7.97
C PHE A 48 -2.40 9.41 -7.34
N ALA A 49 -1.43 8.52 -7.50
CA ALA A 49 -1.46 7.16 -6.99
C ALA A 49 -1.18 7.10 -5.46
N LYS A 50 -2.05 7.72 -4.66
CA LYS A 50 -1.90 7.87 -3.20
C LYS A 50 -2.48 6.74 -2.34
N ASP A 51 -3.24 5.84 -2.92
CA ASP A 51 -3.87 4.71 -2.23
C ASP A 51 -3.62 3.41 -2.99
N GLN A 52 -3.80 2.28 -2.29
CA GLN A 52 -3.48 0.95 -2.83
C GLN A 52 -4.21 0.65 -4.14
N ALA A 53 -5.48 1.04 -4.26
CA ALA A 53 -6.28 0.81 -5.47
C ALA A 53 -5.66 1.48 -6.71
N ASN A 54 -5.22 2.73 -6.56
CA ASN A 54 -4.57 3.48 -7.62
C ASN A 54 -3.14 2.96 -7.88
N VAL A 55 -2.37 2.61 -6.82
CA VAL A 55 -1.01 2.04 -6.93
C VAL A 55 -1.03 0.73 -7.72
N TRP A 56 -1.97 -0.17 -7.43
CA TRP A 56 -2.07 -1.46 -8.12
C TRP A 56 -2.28 -1.33 -9.63
N VAL A 57 -3.11 -0.38 -10.05
CA VAL A 57 -3.37 -0.13 -11.47
C VAL A 57 -2.22 0.62 -12.11
N ALA A 58 -1.67 1.63 -11.42
CA ALA A 58 -0.53 2.39 -11.95
C ALA A 58 0.67 1.48 -12.25
N ASN A 59 0.97 0.52 -11.37
CA ASN A 59 2.06 -0.46 -11.56
C ASN A 59 1.86 -1.39 -12.77
N GLN A 60 0.63 -1.52 -13.31
CA GLN A 60 0.41 -2.30 -14.54
C GLN A 60 0.64 -1.45 -15.80
N ILE A 61 0.47 -0.12 -15.69
CA ILE A 61 0.47 0.79 -16.85
C ILE A 61 1.81 1.52 -16.99
N PHE A 62 2.51 1.79 -15.87
CA PHE A 62 3.67 2.67 -15.83
C PHE A 62 4.88 2.00 -15.19
N ASP A 63 6.07 2.40 -15.63
CA ASP A 63 7.34 2.09 -14.98
C ASP A 63 8.07 3.37 -14.57
N GLY A 64 8.96 3.23 -13.57
CA GLY A 64 9.89 4.26 -13.13
C GLY A 64 11.34 3.93 -13.51
N LEU A 65 12.28 4.69 -12.95
CA LEU A 65 13.73 4.41 -13.09
C LEU A 65 14.08 3.02 -12.56
N VAL A 66 13.48 2.64 -11.44
CA VAL A 66 13.73 1.41 -10.68
C VAL A 66 12.41 0.80 -10.22
N GLN A 67 12.43 -0.49 -9.88
CA GLN A 67 11.30 -1.24 -9.35
C GLN A 67 11.73 -2.02 -8.10
N VAL A 68 10.83 -2.73 -7.43
CA VAL A 68 11.16 -3.67 -6.36
C VAL A 68 10.88 -5.10 -6.78
N ASP A 69 11.67 -6.04 -6.26
CA ASP A 69 11.34 -7.48 -6.34
C ASP A 69 10.39 -7.92 -5.22
N SER A 70 10.05 -9.21 -5.18
CA SER A 70 9.16 -9.78 -4.15
C SER A 70 9.77 -9.70 -2.73
N GLN A 71 11.08 -9.57 -2.59
CA GLN A 71 11.79 -9.35 -1.33
C GLN A 71 12.00 -7.86 -1.00
N LEU A 72 11.45 -6.95 -1.80
CA LEU A 72 11.57 -5.50 -1.67
C LEU A 72 13.00 -4.94 -1.91
N ASN A 73 13.86 -5.68 -2.61
CA ASN A 73 15.11 -5.12 -3.09
C ASN A 73 14.85 -4.21 -4.29
N VAL A 74 15.58 -3.08 -4.34
CA VAL A 74 15.51 -2.18 -5.50
C VAL A 74 16.22 -2.82 -6.69
N MET A 75 15.51 -2.96 -7.79
CA MET A 75 15.93 -3.61 -9.02
C MET A 75 15.90 -2.65 -10.20
N PRO A 76 16.70 -2.89 -11.25
CA PRO A 76 16.58 -2.18 -12.53
C PRO A 76 15.16 -2.22 -13.11
N SER A 77 14.77 -1.12 -13.76
CA SER A 77 13.55 -1.03 -14.57
C SER A 77 13.91 -0.27 -15.87
N ILE A 78 13.44 0.96 -16.08
CA ILE A 78 13.85 1.77 -17.23
C ILE A 78 15.32 2.14 -17.14
N ALA A 79 15.87 2.37 -15.94
CA ALA A 79 17.32 2.41 -15.75
C ALA A 79 17.86 0.98 -15.63
N HIS A 80 18.72 0.57 -16.57
CA HIS A 80 19.39 -0.73 -16.49
C HIS A 80 20.47 -0.79 -15.41
N SER A 81 21.01 0.37 -14.99
CA SER A 81 22.02 0.51 -13.94
C SER A 81 22.06 1.94 -13.40
N TRP A 82 22.65 2.11 -12.25
CA TRP A 82 22.93 3.43 -11.66
C TRP A 82 24.21 3.44 -10.85
N THR A 83 24.75 4.64 -10.61
CA THR A 83 25.86 4.88 -9.69
C THR A 83 25.47 5.88 -8.63
N ILE A 84 26.01 5.71 -7.42
CA ILE A 84 25.79 6.61 -6.28
C ILE A 84 27.16 7.16 -5.88
N SER A 85 27.25 8.48 -5.67
CA SER A 85 28.49 9.11 -5.21
C SER A 85 28.83 8.70 -3.76
N GLU A 86 30.10 8.82 -3.38
CA GLU A 86 30.59 8.46 -2.03
C GLU A 86 29.88 9.24 -0.92
N ASP A 87 29.45 10.47 -1.19
CA ASP A 87 28.66 11.30 -0.27
C ASP A 87 27.16 10.93 -0.22
N ALA A 88 26.73 9.92 -0.98
CA ALA A 88 25.34 9.47 -1.11
C ALA A 88 24.34 10.57 -1.50
N GLN A 89 24.80 11.63 -2.17
CA GLN A 89 23.94 12.73 -2.61
C GLN A 89 23.69 12.75 -4.11
N SER A 90 24.53 12.12 -4.93
CA SER A 90 24.38 12.12 -6.39
C SER A 90 24.08 10.73 -6.90
N TYR A 91 23.08 10.66 -7.77
CA TYR A 91 22.61 9.45 -8.42
C TYR A 91 22.66 9.65 -9.93
N THR A 92 23.38 8.79 -10.64
CA THR A 92 23.41 8.79 -12.10
C THR A 92 22.78 7.52 -12.63
N PHE A 93 21.69 7.62 -13.35
CA PHE A 93 20.94 6.51 -13.93
C PHE A 93 21.26 6.38 -15.42
N HIS A 94 21.54 5.14 -15.85
CA HIS A 94 21.75 4.79 -17.25
C HIS A 94 20.51 4.09 -17.78
N LEU A 95 19.80 4.76 -18.70
CA LEU A 95 18.52 4.29 -19.21
C LEU A 95 18.71 3.26 -20.33
N ARG A 96 17.78 2.34 -20.44
CA ARG A 96 17.58 1.46 -21.59
C ARG A 96 17.23 2.33 -22.82
N ASN A 97 17.49 1.81 -24.00
CA ASN A 97 17.17 2.45 -25.28
C ASN A 97 16.05 1.73 -26.06
N ASP A 98 15.47 0.70 -25.45
CA ASP A 98 14.42 -0.17 -26.02
C ASP A 98 13.07 -0.04 -25.31
N VAL A 99 12.91 0.91 -24.39
CA VAL A 99 11.65 1.15 -23.68
C VAL A 99 10.77 2.10 -24.49
N LEU A 100 9.58 1.63 -24.86
CA LEU A 100 8.60 2.39 -25.63
C LEU A 100 7.43 2.82 -24.75
N PHE A 101 6.90 4.02 -24.99
CA PHE A 101 5.57 4.37 -24.51
C PHE A 101 4.50 3.55 -25.27
N HIS A 102 3.37 3.27 -24.63
CA HIS A 102 2.22 2.66 -25.28
C HIS A 102 1.81 3.49 -26.49
N GLN A 103 1.43 2.83 -27.59
CA GLN A 103 1.09 3.50 -28.84
C GLN A 103 -0.06 4.50 -28.67
N HIS A 104 0.07 5.68 -29.28
CA HIS A 104 -0.98 6.69 -29.30
C HIS A 104 -0.88 7.56 -30.57
N SER A 105 -2.04 8.01 -31.07
CA SER A 105 -2.15 8.79 -32.32
C SER A 105 -1.52 10.19 -32.27
N LEU A 106 -1.20 10.71 -31.09
CA LEU A 106 -0.51 11.99 -30.92
C LEU A 106 1.03 11.88 -31.05
N PHE A 107 1.58 10.68 -31.12
CA PHE A 107 2.98 10.52 -31.48
C PHE A 107 3.16 10.70 -32.97
N GLU A 108 4.20 11.43 -33.37
CA GLU A 108 4.47 11.73 -34.78
C GLU A 108 4.55 10.42 -35.60
N ASP A 109 3.82 10.37 -36.68
CA ASP A 109 3.74 9.24 -37.63
C ASP A 109 3.33 7.88 -37.01
N TYR A 110 2.66 7.86 -35.87
CA TYR A 110 2.34 6.63 -35.10
C TYR A 110 3.57 5.74 -34.84
N GLN A 111 4.77 6.38 -34.78
CA GLN A 111 6.01 5.65 -34.53
C GLN A 111 6.20 5.32 -33.06
N ASP A 112 7.04 4.34 -32.82
CA ASP A 112 7.44 3.93 -31.48
C ASP A 112 8.17 5.09 -30.77
N ARG A 113 7.55 5.62 -29.72
CA ARG A 113 8.08 6.72 -28.90
C ARG A 113 8.98 6.15 -27.80
N VAL A 114 10.29 6.17 -28.04
CA VAL A 114 11.31 5.72 -27.07
C VAL A 114 11.37 6.69 -25.88
N VAL A 115 11.49 6.14 -24.67
CA VAL A 115 11.71 6.92 -23.45
C VAL A 115 13.10 7.53 -23.46
N LYS A 116 13.20 8.80 -23.05
CA LYS A 116 14.45 9.56 -22.92
C LYS A 116 14.57 10.15 -21.51
N ALA A 117 15.78 10.56 -21.14
CA ALA A 117 16.04 11.18 -19.85
C ALA A 117 15.24 12.49 -19.64
N ASP A 118 14.96 13.25 -20.72
CA ASP A 118 14.10 14.44 -20.65
C ASP A 118 12.66 14.13 -20.27
N ASP A 119 12.15 12.92 -20.53
CA ASP A 119 10.81 12.51 -20.10
C ASP A 119 10.74 12.39 -18.57
N PHE A 120 11.83 11.97 -17.91
CA PHE A 120 11.93 11.98 -16.46
C PHE A 120 12.03 13.41 -15.90
N VAL A 121 12.75 14.32 -16.57
CA VAL A 121 12.77 15.74 -16.20
C VAL A 121 11.35 16.30 -16.23
N TYR A 122 10.60 16.05 -17.29
CA TYR A 122 9.21 16.47 -17.40
C TYR A 122 8.33 15.87 -16.29
N SER A 123 8.43 14.56 -16.07
CA SER A 123 7.62 13.83 -15.09
C SER A 123 7.86 14.33 -13.66
N PHE A 124 9.11 14.60 -13.29
CA PHE A 124 9.47 15.09 -11.95
C PHE A 124 9.10 16.58 -11.77
N ASN A 125 9.26 17.41 -12.80
CA ASN A 125 8.76 18.79 -12.78
C ASN A 125 7.26 18.82 -12.51
N ARG A 126 6.50 17.88 -13.09
CA ARG A 126 5.08 17.76 -12.92
C ARG A 126 4.68 17.43 -11.48
N LEU A 127 5.48 16.63 -10.73
CA LEU A 127 5.19 16.33 -9.32
C LEU A 127 5.24 17.58 -8.43
N THR A 128 6.11 18.53 -8.75
CA THR A 128 6.33 19.76 -7.97
C THR A 128 5.49 20.94 -8.47
N ASP A 129 4.82 20.78 -9.61
CA ASP A 129 3.95 21.83 -10.18
C ASP A 129 2.72 22.04 -9.29
N LYS A 130 2.55 23.26 -8.80
CA LYS A 130 1.38 23.67 -8.00
C LYS A 130 0.06 23.51 -8.73
N ALA A 131 0.06 23.61 -10.07
CA ALA A 131 -1.16 23.43 -10.86
C ALA A 131 -1.61 21.96 -10.88
N VAL A 132 -0.68 21.02 -10.82
CA VAL A 132 -0.96 19.58 -10.69
C VAL A 132 -1.39 19.22 -9.28
N SER A 133 -0.75 19.83 -8.26
CA SER A 133 -1.03 19.54 -6.84
C SER A 133 -0.91 18.06 -6.48
N SER A 134 0.13 17.41 -6.99
CA SER A 134 0.37 15.98 -6.73
C SER A 134 0.57 15.71 -5.24
N PRO A 135 -0.11 14.70 -4.65
CA PRO A 135 0.19 14.25 -3.30
C PRO A 135 1.59 13.62 -3.17
N GLY A 136 2.26 13.27 -4.28
CA GLY A 136 3.64 12.74 -4.31
C GLY A 136 4.73 13.82 -4.33
N ALA A 137 4.38 15.11 -4.32
CA ALA A 137 5.35 16.22 -4.38
C ALA A 137 6.42 16.16 -3.28
N TRP A 138 6.10 15.62 -2.11
CA TRP A 138 7.01 15.48 -0.97
C TRP A 138 8.27 14.65 -1.28
N ILE A 139 8.21 13.72 -2.22
CA ILE A 139 9.36 12.89 -2.65
C ILE A 139 10.51 13.78 -3.14
N MET A 140 10.18 14.90 -3.77
CA MET A 140 11.16 15.85 -4.30
C MET A 140 11.68 16.86 -3.25
N ASN A 141 11.22 16.83 -2.00
CA ASN A 141 11.60 17.80 -0.98
C ASN A 141 13.12 17.82 -0.71
N ASN A 142 13.77 16.65 -0.72
CA ASN A 142 15.21 16.52 -0.52
C ASN A 142 16.02 16.57 -1.84
N VAL A 143 15.37 16.70 -2.99
CA VAL A 143 16.04 16.85 -4.27
C VAL A 143 16.48 18.32 -4.45
N ASP A 144 17.76 18.52 -4.77
CA ASP A 144 18.32 19.84 -5.08
C ASP A 144 18.05 20.18 -6.54
N TYR A 145 18.49 19.31 -7.45
CA TYR A 145 18.17 19.38 -8.88
C TYR A 145 18.26 18.02 -9.55
N TYR A 146 17.75 17.92 -10.74
CA TYR A 146 17.86 16.78 -11.66
C TYR A 146 17.95 17.29 -13.09
N GLU A 147 18.63 16.54 -13.94
CA GLU A 147 18.82 16.90 -15.35
C GLU A 147 19.04 15.66 -16.24
N ALA A 148 18.71 15.80 -17.50
CA ALA A 148 19.10 14.88 -18.54
C ALA A 148 20.50 15.28 -19.05
N ILE A 149 21.51 14.48 -18.75
CA ILE A 149 22.89 14.68 -19.28
C ILE A 149 22.91 14.45 -20.80
N ASN A 150 22.17 13.46 -21.25
CA ASN A 150 21.88 13.10 -22.64
C ASN A 150 20.65 12.22 -22.69
N ASP A 151 20.24 11.77 -23.88
CA ASP A 151 19.00 10.98 -24.08
C ASP A 151 18.89 9.74 -23.17
N SER A 152 20.01 9.13 -22.76
CA SER A 152 20.08 7.89 -21.98
C SER A 152 20.70 8.02 -20.59
N THR A 153 21.02 9.24 -20.15
CA THR A 153 21.65 9.45 -18.84
C THR A 153 20.88 10.50 -18.07
N PHE A 154 20.29 10.09 -16.95
CA PHE A 154 19.55 10.95 -16.05
C PHE A 154 20.27 11.12 -14.72
N PHE A 155 20.38 12.34 -14.23
CA PHE A 155 21.12 12.69 -13.02
C PHE A 155 20.18 13.32 -11.98
N ILE A 156 20.40 12.96 -10.70
CA ILE A 156 19.70 13.54 -9.55
C ILE A 156 20.72 13.93 -8.49
N ARG A 157 20.63 15.14 -7.95
CA ARG A 157 21.37 15.62 -6.77
C ARG A 157 20.43 15.84 -5.60
N LEU A 158 20.76 15.28 -4.44
CA LEU A 158 20.05 15.53 -3.17
C LEU A 158 20.70 16.69 -2.40
N LYS A 159 19.87 17.42 -1.63
CA LYS A 159 20.33 18.47 -0.70
C LYS A 159 21.15 17.89 0.45
N THR A 160 20.71 16.74 0.96
CA THR A 160 21.38 16.00 2.04
C THR A 160 21.36 14.50 1.72
N PRO A 161 22.35 13.71 2.20
CA PRO A 161 22.34 12.27 2.02
C PRO A 161 21.03 11.67 2.54
N PHE A 162 20.46 10.75 1.77
CA PHE A 162 19.25 10.02 2.16
C PHE A 162 19.29 8.61 1.54
N PRO A 163 19.91 7.63 2.21
CA PRO A 163 20.06 6.28 1.67
C PRO A 163 18.74 5.59 1.22
N PRO A 164 17.56 5.82 1.85
CA PRO A 164 16.31 5.26 1.36
C PRO A 164 15.79 5.85 0.03
N PHE A 165 16.45 6.84 -0.56
CA PHE A 165 15.96 7.58 -1.74
C PHE A 165 15.63 6.67 -2.94
N LEU A 166 16.42 5.63 -3.19
CA LEU A 166 16.11 4.65 -4.25
C LEU A 166 14.75 3.97 -4.02
N GLY A 167 14.40 3.71 -2.77
CA GLY A 167 13.09 3.18 -2.41
C GLY A 167 11.95 4.15 -2.74
N LEU A 168 12.15 5.46 -2.57
CA LEU A 168 11.16 6.46 -3.00
C LEU A 168 10.95 6.45 -4.52
N LEU A 169 12.02 6.22 -5.29
CA LEU A 169 11.93 6.20 -6.76
C LEU A 169 11.18 4.97 -7.30
N THR A 170 10.88 3.96 -6.48
CA THR A 170 10.03 2.82 -6.87
C THR A 170 8.54 3.12 -6.76
N MET A 171 8.17 4.24 -6.14
CA MET A 171 6.75 4.63 -6.00
C MET A 171 6.18 5.06 -7.35
N PRO A 172 4.91 4.73 -7.65
CA PRO A 172 4.27 5.11 -8.92
C PRO A 172 4.31 6.61 -9.24
N TYR A 173 4.40 7.47 -8.22
CA TYR A 173 4.60 8.91 -8.42
C TYR A 173 5.81 9.24 -9.31
N CYS A 174 6.87 8.40 -9.23
CA CYS A 174 8.12 8.58 -9.96
C CYS A 174 8.12 7.92 -11.35
N SER A 175 6.96 7.45 -11.82
CA SER A 175 6.81 6.88 -13.15
C SER A 175 7.05 7.93 -14.24
N VAL A 176 7.60 7.47 -15.37
CA VAL A 176 7.76 8.33 -16.55
C VAL A 176 6.45 8.46 -17.30
N VAL A 177 6.15 9.67 -17.77
CA VAL A 177 4.95 9.99 -18.57
C VAL A 177 5.32 10.84 -19.78
N PRO A 178 4.66 10.63 -20.94
CA PRO A 178 4.95 11.38 -22.17
C PRO A 178 4.26 12.75 -22.13
N LYS A 179 5.06 13.80 -22.25
CA LYS A 179 4.59 15.20 -22.26
C LYS A 179 3.48 15.44 -23.27
N GLU A 180 3.65 14.92 -24.48
CA GLU A 180 2.76 15.10 -25.62
C GLU A 180 1.33 14.61 -25.33
N ILE A 181 1.21 13.59 -24.50
CA ILE A 181 -0.10 13.02 -24.13
C ILE A 181 -0.68 13.77 -22.93
N VAL A 182 0.14 13.99 -21.90
CA VAL A 182 -0.31 14.67 -20.67
C VAL A 182 -0.88 16.06 -20.95
N GLU A 183 -0.26 16.81 -21.86
CA GLU A 183 -0.67 18.19 -22.18
C GLU A 183 -1.85 18.28 -23.16
N ASN A 184 -2.17 17.21 -23.88
CA ASN A 184 -3.17 17.22 -24.96
C ASN A 184 -4.37 16.30 -24.74
N THR A 185 -4.41 15.57 -23.61
CA THR A 185 -5.51 14.62 -23.31
C THR A 185 -6.00 14.75 -21.86
N SER A 186 -7.11 14.07 -21.55
CA SER A 186 -7.49 13.80 -20.15
C SER A 186 -6.65 12.64 -19.62
N PHE A 187 -5.42 12.92 -19.17
CA PHE A 187 -4.48 11.88 -18.74
C PHE A 187 -5.00 11.05 -17.55
N ARG A 188 -5.92 11.61 -16.76
CA ARG A 188 -6.65 10.90 -15.71
C ARG A 188 -7.41 9.67 -16.25
N ASP A 189 -7.98 9.79 -17.44
CA ASP A 189 -8.93 8.82 -18.01
C ASP A 189 -8.33 8.01 -19.19
N THR A 190 -7.27 8.53 -19.79
CA THR A 190 -6.59 7.92 -20.95
C THR A 190 -5.07 7.90 -20.74
N PRO A 191 -4.59 7.08 -19.78
CA PRO A 191 -3.18 7.02 -19.43
C PRO A 191 -2.36 6.34 -20.53
N ILE A 192 -1.17 6.88 -20.79
CA ILE A 192 -0.15 6.28 -21.65
C ILE A 192 1.12 6.14 -20.80
N GLY A 193 1.55 4.91 -20.58
CA GLY A 193 2.76 4.56 -19.86
C GLY A 193 3.69 3.69 -20.66
N THR A 194 4.56 2.96 -19.97
CA THR A 194 5.55 2.05 -20.54
C THR A 194 5.36 0.62 -20.06
N GLY A 195 4.44 0.41 -19.13
CA GLY A 195 4.25 -0.81 -18.37
C GLY A 195 3.78 -2.02 -19.17
N PRO A 196 3.67 -3.18 -18.50
CA PRO A 196 3.33 -4.45 -19.15
C PRO A 196 1.91 -4.50 -19.72
N PHE A 197 1.04 -3.63 -19.27
CA PHE A 197 -0.33 -3.54 -19.80
C PHE A 197 -0.67 -2.10 -20.16
N HIS A 198 -1.41 -1.92 -21.26
CA HIS A 198 -1.91 -0.62 -21.69
C HIS A 198 -3.41 -0.49 -21.42
N PHE A 199 -3.86 0.74 -21.26
CA PHE A 199 -5.27 1.08 -21.06
C PHE A 199 -6.12 0.72 -22.27
N GLN A 200 -7.28 0.10 -22.03
CA GLN A 200 -8.27 -0.16 -23.06
C GLN A 200 -9.60 0.52 -22.80
N TYR A 201 -10.13 0.41 -21.58
CA TYR A 201 -11.49 0.86 -21.26
C TYR A 201 -11.66 1.11 -19.79
N TRP A 202 -12.32 2.19 -19.41
CA TRP A 202 -12.74 2.46 -18.04
C TRP A 202 -14.14 3.06 -18.01
N LYS A 203 -15.03 2.45 -17.23
CA LYS A 203 -16.30 3.01 -16.81
C LYS A 203 -16.33 3.02 -15.29
N GLU A 204 -16.30 4.22 -14.71
CA GLU A 204 -16.23 4.42 -13.27
C GLU A 204 -17.29 3.56 -12.53
N ASN A 205 -16.88 2.95 -11.41
CA ASN A 205 -17.69 2.06 -10.58
C ASN A 205 -18.31 0.85 -11.30
N VAL A 206 -17.89 0.54 -12.52
CA VAL A 206 -18.40 -0.61 -13.29
C VAL A 206 -17.26 -1.55 -13.68
N LYS A 207 -16.31 -1.09 -14.49
CA LYS A 207 -15.23 -1.95 -15.00
C LYS A 207 -14.06 -1.14 -15.54
N LEU A 208 -12.85 -1.60 -15.25
CA LEU A 208 -11.61 -1.17 -15.94
C LEU A 208 -11.00 -2.39 -16.63
N VAL A 209 -10.50 -2.20 -17.86
CA VAL A 209 -9.82 -3.24 -18.64
C VAL A 209 -8.48 -2.70 -19.12
N LEU A 210 -7.44 -3.48 -18.88
CA LEU A 210 -6.10 -3.29 -19.41
C LEU A 210 -5.78 -4.45 -20.35
N ARG A 211 -5.02 -4.20 -21.42
CA ARG A 211 -4.56 -5.21 -22.38
C ARG A 211 -3.05 -5.35 -22.35
N LYS A 212 -2.60 -6.51 -22.72
CA LYS A 212 -1.18 -6.82 -22.89
C LYS A 212 -0.49 -5.78 -23.78
N ASN A 213 0.67 -5.29 -23.33
CA ASN A 213 1.60 -4.52 -24.14
C ASN A 213 2.52 -5.48 -24.89
N GLU A 214 2.27 -5.68 -26.19
CA GLU A 214 3.08 -6.58 -27.02
C GLU A 214 4.52 -6.07 -27.24
N ASN A 215 4.75 -4.77 -27.02
CA ASN A 215 6.04 -4.11 -27.15
C ASN A 215 6.74 -3.91 -25.79
N PHE A 216 6.35 -4.66 -24.76
CA PHE A 216 6.98 -4.54 -23.45
C PHE A 216 8.45 -4.98 -23.51
N TYR A 217 9.33 -4.18 -22.90
CA TYR A 217 10.78 -4.36 -23.03
C TYR A 217 11.36 -5.59 -22.31
N GLU A 218 10.60 -6.23 -21.42
CA GLU A 218 11.00 -7.50 -20.80
C GLU A 218 10.54 -8.67 -21.69
N ASN A 219 11.47 -9.38 -22.31
CA ASN A 219 11.20 -10.44 -23.27
C ASN A 219 10.24 -11.52 -22.73
N GLY A 220 9.17 -11.79 -23.48
CA GLY A 220 8.18 -12.83 -23.17
C GLY A 220 7.15 -12.43 -22.13
N LEU A 221 7.19 -11.21 -21.62
CA LEU A 221 6.22 -10.65 -20.68
C LEU A 221 5.35 -9.57 -21.35
N PRO A 222 4.15 -9.32 -20.81
CA PRO A 222 3.44 -10.09 -19.79
C PRO A 222 2.87 -11.41 -20.34
N LEU A 223 2.56 -12.37 -19.45
CA LEU A 223 2.01 -13.68 -19.84
C LEU A 223 0.49 -13.65 -20.01
N LEU A 224 -0.20 -12.74 -19.34
CA LEU A 224 -1.66 -12.54 -19.46
C LEU A 224 -2.00 -11.69 -20.69
N ASP A 225 -3.15 -11.96 -21.31
CA ASP A 225 -3.67 -11.16 -22.40
C ASP A 225 -4.40 -9.89 -21.94
N ALA A 226 -4.97 -9.92 -20.74
CA ALA A 226 -5.71 -8.78 -20.18
C ALA A 226 -5.87 -8.87 -18.66
N ILE A 227 -6.15 -7.70 -18.06
CA ILE A 227 -6.61 -7.55 -16.68
C ILE A 227 -8.00 -6.92 -16.71
N ALA A 228 -8.95 -7.49 -15.96
CA ALA A 228 -10.30 -6.96 -15.83
C ALA A 228 -10.62 -6.68 -14.36
N ILE A 229 -10.92 -5.44 -14.03
CA ILE A 229 -11.15 -4.97 -12.67
C ILE A 229 -12.62 -4.60 -12.52
N THR A 230 -13.28 -5.14 -11.50
CA THR A 230 -14.65 -4.79 -11.11
C THR A 230 -14.66 -3.95 -9.84
N PHE A 231 -15.79 -3.31 -9.50
CA PHE A 231 -15.90 -2.39 -8.38
C PHE A 231 -17.08 -2.74 -7.47
N ILE A 232 -17.19 -4.02 -7.10
CA ILE A 232 -18.21 -4.53 -6.17
C ILE A 232 -17.88 -4.02 -4.77
N LYS A 233 -18.72 -3.19 -4.18
CA LYS A 233 -18.49 -2.57 -2.86
C LYS A 233 -18.72 -3.52 -1.69
N ASP A 234 -19.70 -4.40 -1.81
CA ASP A 234 -20.03 -5.38 -0.78
C ASP A 234 -19.02 -6.53 -0.81
N LYS A 235 -18.29 -6.70 0.29
CA LYS A 235 -17.18 -7.66 0.40
C LYS A 235 -17.67 -9.10 0.38
N GLN A 236 -18.84 -9.39 0.96
CA GLN A 236 -19.42 -10.72 0.91
C GLN A 236 -19.82 -11.10 -0.51
N THR A 237 -20.41 -10.17 -1.26
CA THR A 237 -20.72 -10.38 -2.69
C THR A 237 -19.45 -10.63 -3.51
N ALA A 238 -18.39 -9.83 -3.29
CA ALA A 238 -17.11 -10.05 -3.98
C ALA A 238 -16.50 -11.42 -3.66
N PHE A 239 -16.57 -11.84 -2.38
CA PHE A 239 -16.14 -13.18 -1.97
C PHE A 239 -16.94 -14.29 -2.68
N LEU A 240 -18.26 -14.16 -2.77
CA LEU A 240 -19.10 -15.14 -3.48
C LEU A 240 -18.77 -15.21 -4.98
N GLU A 241 -18.47 -14.07 -5.61
CA GLU A 241 -18.03 -14.04 -7.02
C GLU A 241 -16.64 -14.72 -7.19
N PHE A 242 -15.75 -14.56 -6.21
CA PHE A 242 -14.47 -15.28 -6.19
C PHE A 242 -14.70 -16.81 -6.07
N ILE A 243 -15.54 -17.26 -5.14
CA ILE A 243 -15.83 -18.69 -4.96
C ILE A 243 -16.49 -19.32 -6.20
N LYS A 244 -17.27 -18.55 -6.95
CA LYS A 244 -17.84 -18.99 -8.26
C LYS A 244 -16.81 -19.05 -9.40
N GLY A 245 -15.59 -18.55 -9.20
CA GLY A 245 -14.56 -18.45 -10.24
C GLY A 245 -14.73 -17.25 -11.20
N ASN A 246 -15.60 -16.29 -10.87
CA ASN A 246 -15.77 -15.05 -11.64
C ASN A 246 -14.67 -14.03 -11.36
N LEU A 247 -13.97 -14.18 -10.21
CA LEU A 247 -12.74 -13.47 -9.84
C LEU A 247 -11.63 -14.48 -9.62
N ASP A 248 -10.42 -14.11 -10.01
CA ASP A 248 -9.22 -14.95 -9.91
C ASP A 248 -8.46 -14.68 -8.60
N PHE A 249 -8.77 -13.54 -7.95
CA PHE A 249 -8.04 -13.06 -6.79
C PHE A 249 -8.91 -12.15 -5.91
N ILE A 250 -8.74 -12.28 -4.60
CA ILE A 250 -9.16 -11.29 -3.61
C ILE A 250 -8.06 -11.07 -2.57
N SER A 251 -7.95 -9.83 -2.06
CA SER A 251 -6.99 -9.43 -1.03
C SER A 251 -7.70 -9.01 0.24
N GLY A 252 -7.07 -9.31 1.37
CA GLY A 252 -7.56 -8.97 2.70
C GLY A 252 -8.50 -10.02 3.29
N LEU A 253 -8.75 -9.87 4.58
CA LEU A 253 -9.67 -10.70 5.35
C LEU A 253 -10.79 -9.80 5.90
N ASP A 254 -12.02 -10.25 5.75
CA ASP A 254 -13.18 -9.52 6.25
C ASP A 254 -14.00 -10.37 7.21
N ALA A 255 -14.54 -9.74 8.26
CA ALA A 255 -15.34 -10.42 9.27
C ALA A 255 -16.55 -11.16 8.69
N SER A 256 -17.09 -10.70 7.56
CA SER A 256 -18.27 -11.31 6.91
C SER A 256 -18.01 -12.70 6.33
N TYR A 257 -16.77 -13.07 6.01
CA TYR A 257 -16.45 -14.38 5.42
C TYR A 257 -15.22 -15.08 6.04
N LYS A 258 -14.53 -14.47 7.02
CA LYS A 258 -13.30 -15.03 7.57
C LYS A 258 -13.49 -16.47 8.11
N ASP A 259 -14.56 -16.72 8.85
CA ASP A 259 -14.85 -18.02 9.46
C ASP A 259 -15.39 -19.04 8.45
N GLU A 260 -15.86 -18.59 7.29
CA GLU A 260 -16.25 -19.46 6.18
C GLU A 260 -15.01 -20.01 5.45
N VAL A 261 -13.98 -19.18 5.25
CA VAL A 261 -12.80 -19.52 4.43
C VAL A 261 -11.62 -20.01 5.25
N LEU A 262 -11.48 -19.57 6.51
CA LEU A 262 -10.36 -19.92 7.39
C LEU A 262 -10.82 -20.67 8.64
N THR A 263 -9.98 -21.62 9.07
CA THR A 263 -10.07 -22.21 10.41
C THR A 263 -9.64 -21.19 11.48
N PRO A 264 -9.93 -21.42 12.77
CA PRO A 264 -9.41 -20.61 13.86
C PRO A 264 -7.87 -20.51 13.92
N GLN A 265 -7.16 -21.44 13.25
CA GLN A 265 -5.70 -21.44 13.14
C GLN A 265 -5.16 -20.70 11.91
N GLY A 266 -6.03 -20.01 11.16
CA GLY A 266 -5.65 -19.25 9.96
C GLY A 266 -5.31 -20.09 8.73
N GLN A 267 -5.76 -21.35 8.69
CA GLN A 267 -5.61 -22.23 7.54
C GLN A 267 -6.90 -22.28 6.73
N LEU A 268 -6.81 -22.65 5.45
CA LEU A 268 -8.03 -22.87 4.64
C LEU A 268 -8.92 -23.95 5.25
N GLN A 269 -10.23 -23.71 5.22
CA GLN A 269 -11.23 -24.73 5.49
C GLN A 269 -11.14 -25.88 4.47
N GLU A 270 -11.44 -27.11 4.89
CA GLU A 270 -11.28 -28.34 4.08
C GLU A 270 -11.96 -28.27 2.70
N ASN A 271 -13.13 -27.62 2.61
CA ASN A 271 -13.88 -27.48 1.37
C ASN A 271 -13.21 -26.59 0.32
N TYR A 272 -12.19 -25.81 0.70
CA TYR A 272 -11.43 -24.93 -0.20
C TYR A 272 -10.03 -25.47 -0.55
N ILE A 273 -9.54 -26.48 0.15
CA ILE A 273 -8.23 -27.11 -0.14
C ILE A 273 -8.25 -27.68 -1.57
N GLY A 274 -7.23 -27.34 -2.37
CA GLY A 274 -7.10 -27.74 -3.76
C GLY A 274 -7.95 -26.96 -4.76
N LYS A 275 -8.81 -26.04 -4.31
CA LYS A 275 -9.61 -25.15 -5.16
C LYS A 275 -9.02 -23.73 -5.22
N ILE A 276 -8.55 -23.24 -4.09
CA ILE A 276 -7.91 -21.95 -3.96
C ILE A 276 -6.57 -22.06 -3.23
N GLN A 277 -5.72 -21.09 -3.41
CA GLN A 277 -4.45 -20.92 -2.70
C GLN A 277 -4.63 -19.80 -1.67
N LEU A 278 -4.09 -20.01 -0.47
CA LEU A 278 -3.93 -18.98 0.55
C LEU A 278 -2.47 -18.56 0.59
N GLN A 279 -2.20 -17.27 0.39
CA GLN A 279 -0.89 -16.68 0.57
C GLN A 279 -0.92 -15.72 1.76
N THR A 280 0.00 -15.92 2.72
CA THR A 280 0.17 -15.04 3.88
C THR A 280 1.66 -14.74 4.05
N LEU A 281 1.98 -13.48 4.31
CA LEU A 281 3.35 -13.03 4.62
C LEU A 281 3.28 -11.75 5.46
N PRO A 282 4.37 -11.38 6.16
CA PRO A 282 4.38 -10.12 6.91
C PRO A 282 4.00 -8.95 6.01
N TYR A 283 3.10 -8.08 6.50
CA TYR A 283 2.74 -6.83 5.85
C TYR A 283 3.49 -5.67 6.51
N LEU A 284 3.98 -4.73 5.72
CA LEU A 284 4.57 -3.51 6.24
C LEU A 284 3.47 -2.59 6.80
N ASN A 285 2.75 -3.10 7.78
CA ASN A 285 1.71 -2.41 8.53
C ASN A 285 1.82 -2.76 10.02
N THR A 286 1.92 -1.73 10.86
CA THR A 286 1.82 -1.85 12.30
C THR A 286 0.57 -1.16 12.79
N GLU A 287 -0.30 -1.92 13.47
CA GLU A 287 -1.48 -1.40 14.13
C GLU A 287 -1.13 -0.98 15.56
N TYR A 288 -1.59 0.20 15.99
CA TYR A 288 -1.23 0.76 17.29
C TYR A 288 -2.32 1.66 17.86
N LEU A 289 -2.20 1.97 19.17
CA LEU A 289 -2.89 3.10 19.78
C LEU A 289 -1.82 4.16 20.09
N GLY A 290 -2.11 5.43 19.75
CA GLY A 290 -1.20 6.55 19.96
C GLY A 290 -1.68 7.48 21.06
N PHE A 291 -0.75 7.99 21.85
CA PHE A 291 -1.00 9.02 22.86
C PHE A 291 -0.50 10.38 22.36
N LEU A 292 -1.34 11.40 22.44
CA LEU A 292 -0.88 12.77 22.23
C LEU A 292 -0.10 13.24 23.46
N MET A 293 1.20 13.39 23.34
CA MET A 293 2.13 13.76 24.41
C MET A 293 2.41 15.27 24.39
N ASP A 294 1.36 16.08 24.59
CA ASP A 294 1.48 17.54 24.63
C ASP A 294 1.63 18.00 26.09
N GLU A 295 2.71 18.70 26.39
CA GLU A 295 3.00 19.24 27.74
C GLU A 295 1.90 20.18 28.26
N ASN A 296 1.11 20.75 27.36
CA ASN A 296 -0.01 21.61 27.71
C ASN A 296 -1.31 20.85 27.99
N ASN A 297 -1.35 19.54 27.73
CA ASN A 297 -2.51 18.69 27.97
C ASN A 297 -2.23 17.73 29.13
N LEU A 298 -2.88 17.94 30.26
CA LEU A 298 -2.70 17.14 31.47
C LEU A 298 -3.69 15.95 31.57
N SER A 299 -4.02 15.33 30.46
CA SER A 299 -4.88 14.13 30.48
C SER A 299 -4.19 12.95 31.20
N ALA A 300 -4.98 12.01 31.71
CA ALA A 300 -4.45 10.84 32.42
C ALA A 300 -3.55 9.97 31.51
N SER A 301 -3.76 9.98 30.21
CA SER A 301 -2.93 9.28 29.21
C SER A 301 -1.50 9.84 29.08
N GLN A 302 -1.23 11.02 29.61
CA GLN A 302 0.11 11.64 29.64
C GLN A 302 1.06 10.97 30.63
N TYR A 303 0.55 10.32 31.70
CA TYR A 303 1.40 9.69 32.68
C TYR A 303 2.06 8.42 32.16
N LEU A 304 3.39 8.35 32.21
CA LEU A 304 4.16 7.19 31.74
C LEU A 304 3.69 5.88 32.39
N ALA A 305 3.36 5.90 33.69
CA ALA A 305 2.85 4.72 34.37
C ALA A 305 1.52 4.23 33.81
N VAL A 306 0.62 5.14 33.42
CA VAL A 306 -0.67 4.81 32.77
C VAL A 306 -0.44 4.22 31.39
N ARG A 307 0.41 4.83 30.57
CA ARG A 307 0.73 4.32 29.22
C ARG A 307 1.35 2.92 29.28
N LYS A 308 2.27 2.70 30.24
CA LYS A 308 2.86 1.37 30.49
C LYS A 308 1.83 0.36 31.02
N ALA A 309 0.95 0.78 31.93
CA ALA A 309 -0.11 -0.08 32.44
C ALA A 309 -1.08 -0.52 31.33
N ILE A 310 -1.44 0.37 30.41
CA ILE A 310 -2.23 0.03 29.22
C ILE A 310 -1.49 -1.00 28.35
N ASN A 311 -0.17 -0.81 28.14
CA ASN A 311 0.64 -1.73 27.35
C ASN A 311 0.71 -3.15 27.94
N TYR A 312 0.82 -3.30 29.28
CA TYR A 312 0.83 -4.59 29.96
C TYR A 312 -0.57 -5.18 30.22
N GLY A 313 -1.63 -4.36 30.11
CA GLY A 313 -2.96 -4.67 30.64
C GLY A 313 -3.82 -5.57 29.75
N PHE A 314 -3.42 -5.90 28.53
CA PHE A 314 -4.21 -6.76 27.63
C PHE A 314 -3.36 -7.75 26.83
N ASP A 315 -3.97 -8.89 26.50
CA ASP A 315 -3.35 -10.01 25.79
C ASP A 315 -3.51 -9.85 24.27
N ARG A 316 -2.45 -9.40 23.61
CA ARG A 316 -2.38 -9.20 22.15
C ARG A 316 -2.58 -10.50 21.37
N GLN A 317 -1.99 -11.60 21.85
CA GLN A 317 -2.10 -12.88 21.16
C GLN A 317 -3.54 -13.41 21.21
N LYS A 318 -4.19 -13.31 22.35
CA LYS A 318 -5.59 -13.68 22.51
C LYS A 318 -6.50 -12.83 21.62
N MET A 319 -6.26 -11.53 21.52
CA MET A 319 -6.96 -10.61 20.61
C MET A 319 -6.86 -11.07 19.15
N ILE A 320 -5.65 -11.39 18.66
CA ILE A 320 -5.43 -11.86 17.28
C ILE A 320 -6.12 -13.20 17.05
N THR A 321 -6.06 -14.11 18.01
CA THR A 321 -6.69 -15.44 17.91
C THR A 321 -8.20 -15.31 17.73
N TYR A 322 -8.87 -14.49 18.54
CA TYR A 322 -10.33 -14.40 18.51
C TYR A 322 -10.87 -13.52 17.39
N LEU A 323 -10.19 -12.40 17.11
CA LEU A 323 -10.72 -11.42 16.16
C LEU A 323 -10.21 -11.61 14.74
N ARG A 324 -9.08 -12.31 14.55
CA ARG A 324 -8.37 -12.38 13.27
C ARG A 324 -7.97 -13.80 12.83
N ASN A 325 -8.49 -14.84 13.47
CA ASN A 325 -8.16 -16.25 13.16
C ASN A 325 -6.64 -16.49 13.08
N ASN A 326 -5.86 -15.91 14.00
CA ASN A 326 -4.40 -15.92 14.02
C ASN A 326 -3.70 -15.31 12.79
N ILE A 327 -4.38 -14.45 12.05
CA ILE A 327 -3.77 -13.63 10.99
C ILE A 327 -3.16 -12.37 11.63
N GLY A 328 -1.86 -12.25 11.54
CA GLY A 328 -1.05 -11.25 12.23
C GLY A 328 -0.21 -11.85 13.35
N SER A 329 0.65 -11.06 13.95
CA SER A 329 1.43 -11.44 15.13
C SER A 329 1.51 -10.30 16.14
N SER A 330 1.56 -10.62 17.43
CA SER A 330 1.65 -9.62 18.50
C SER A 330 2.83 -8.67 18.26
N ALA A 331 2.60 -7.36 18.41
CA ALA A 331 3.65 -6.36 18.26
C ALA A 331 4.28 -6.07 19.64
N ASN A 332 5.03 -7.04 20.15
CA ASN A 332 5.72 -6.92 21.44
C ASN A 332 7.13 -6.33 21.28
N GLU A 333 7.72 -6.38 20.08
CA GLU A 333 9.13 -6.11 19.82
C GLU A 333 9.39 -4.73 19.18
N GLY A 334 8.45 -3.80 19.20
CA GLY A 334 8.63 -2.44 18.69
C GLY A 334 7.57 -1.97 17.72
N PHE A 335 7.85 -0.86 17.06
CA PHE A 335 6.95 -0.28 16.06
C PHE A 335 7.31 -0.68 14.63
N VAL A 336 8.59 -0.97 14.37
CA VAL A 336 9.08 -1.43 13.07
C VAL A 336 8.55 -2.85 12.78
N PRO A 337 7.83 -3.10 11.66
CA PRO A 337 7.16 -4.38 11.40
C PRO A 337 8.11 -5.49 10.94
N LYS A 338 7.69 -6.75 11.16
CA LYS A 338 8.44 -7.98 10.82
C LYS A 338 8.83 -8.13 9.34
N GLY A 339 8.15 -7.45 8.44
CA GLY A 339 8.45 -7.49 7.00
C GLY A 339 9.69 -6.70 6.57
N LEU A 340 10.26 -5.87 7.45
CA LEU A 340 11.45 -5.08 7.13
C LEU A 340 12.74 -5.78 7.55
N PRO A 341 13.82 -5.68 6.73
CA PRO A 341 15.15 -6.22 7.10
C PRO A 341 15.75 -5.61 8.37
N SER A 342 15.25 -4.46 8.82
CA SER A 342 15.65 -3.76 10.04
C SER A 342 14.83 -4.16 11.28
N PHE A 343 13.84 -5.03 11.14
CA PHE A 343 13.14 -5.62 12.28
C PHE A 343 14.11 -6.44 13.15
N THR A 344 13.89 -6.41 14.46
CA THR A 344 14.59 -7.29 15.42
C THR A 344 13.61 -7.74 16.51
N ASP A 345 13.74 -8.99 16.92
CA ASP A 345 12.99 -9.59 18.05
C ASP A 345 13.70 -9.43 19.40
N SER A 346 14.82 -8.71 19.44
CA SER A 346 15.62 -8.51 20.64
C SER A 346 15.22 -7.30 21.48
N LEU A 347 14.27 -6.47 21.00
CA LEU A 347 13.78 -5.34 21.76
C LEU A 347 12.93 -5.77 22.96
N ARG A 348 12.96 -4.98 24.02
CA ARG A 348 12.20 -5.24 25.24
C ARG A 348 10.88 -4.48 25.21
N GLY A 349 9.85 -5.13 24.72
CA GLY A 349 8.50 -4.60 24.67
C GLY A 349 7.61 -5.05 25.83
N TYR A 350 6.35 -5.26 25.57
CA TYR A 350 5.31 -5.45 26.60
C TYR A 350 4.57 -6.77 26.40
N ASP A 351 4.90 -7.75 27.25
CA ASP A 351 4.08 -8.96 27.36
C ASP A 351 2.85 -8.71 28.23
N TYR A 352 1.79 -9.46 28.01
CA TYR A 352 0.59 -9.37 28.85
C TYR A 352 0.92 -9.71 30.31
N ASN A 353 0.79 -8.74 31.20
CA ASN A 353 1.01 -8.89 32.64
C ASN A 353 0.12 -7.92 33.43
N PRO A 354 -1.12 -8.32 33.75
CA PRO A 354 -2.07 -7.47 34.46
C PRO A 354 -1.62 -7.12 35.89
N GLU A 355 -0.78 -7.95 36.52
CA GLU A 355 -0.24 -7.63 37.85
C GLU A 355 0.73 -6.44 37.79
N VAL A 356 1.65 -6.46 36.80
CA VAL A 356 2.56 -5.32 36.57
C VAL A 356 1.76 -4.06 36.24
N ALA A 357 0.69 -4.17 35.42
CA ALA A 357 -0.16 -3.04 35.11
C ALA A 357 -0.79 -2.41 36.38
N ARG A 358 -1.37 -3.23 37.28
CA ARG A 358 -1.93 -2.76 38.55
C ARG A 358 -0.87 -2.13 39.47
N GLN A 359 0.31 -2.75 39.53
CA GLN A 359 1.42 -2.25 40.35
C GLN A 359 1.90 -0.87 39.86
N LEU A 360 2.06 -0.67 38.58
CA LEU A 360 2.46 0.61 37.98
C LEU A 360 1.48 1.74 38.34
N LEU A 361 0.17 1.47 38.29
CA LEU A 361 -0.86 2.45 38.67
C LEU A 361 -0.80 2.78 40.15
N ALA A 362 -0.65 1.75 40.99
CA ALA A 362 -0.56 1.92 42.45
C ALA A 362 0.69 2.71 42.86
N ASP A 363 1.87 2.38 42.33
CA ASP A 363 3.14 3.05 42.61
C ASP A 363 3.14 4.52 42.17
N ALA A 364 2.42 4.82 41.09
CA ALA A 364 2.23 6.19 40.61
C ALA A 364 1.12 6.96 41.35
N GLY A 365 0.43 6.34 42.33
CA GLY A 365 -0.66 6.96 43.09
C GLY A 365 -1.91 7.26 42.24
N VAL A 366 -2.10 6.52 41.11
CA VAL A 366 -3.25 6.69 40.24
C VAL A 366 -4.50 6.07 40.89
N SER A 367 -5.54 6.88 41.08
CA SER A 367 -6.82 6.39 41.59
C SER A 367 -7.54 5.53 40.56
N THR A 368 -7.98 4.33 40.94
CA THR A 368 -8.77 3.43 40.11
C THR A 368 -10.20 3.31 40.64
N PRO A 369 -11.23 3.16 39.75
CA PRO A 369 -11.12 3.10 38.31
C PRO A 369 -10.71 4.43 37.67
N LEU A 370 -9.79 4.37 36.69
CA LEU A 370 -9.36 5.52 35.89
C LEU A 370 -10.13 5.48 34.54
N THR A 371 -10.84 6.55 34.21
CA THR A 371 -11.55 6.65 32.93
C THR A 371 -10.68 7.37 31.89
N ILE A 372 -10.57 6.79 30.69
CA ILE A 372 -9.82 7.35 29.54
C ILE A 372 -10.67 7.19 28.26
N GLU A 373 -10.78 8.25 27.46
CA GLU A 373 -11.45 8.20 26.16
C GLU A 373 -10.50 7.60 25.10
N LEU A 374 -10.96 6.58 24.38
CA LEU A 374 -10.28 6.00 23.22
C LEU A 374 -11.06 6.30 21.94
N ASN A 375 -10.45 7.00 21.01
CA ASN A 375 -11.04 7.36 19.74
C ASN A 375 -10.68 6.33 18.66
N THR A 376 -11.70 5.86 17.92
CA THR A 376 -11.56 4.84 16.86
C THR A 376 -12.54 5.05 15.72
N THR A 377 -12.60 4.09 14.79
CA THR A 377 -13.61 3.99 13.73
C THR A 377 -14.41 2.70 13.86
N SER A 378 -15.57 2.62 13.23
CA SER A 378 -16.45 1.44 13.32
C SER A 378 -15.78 0.13 12.89
N SER A 379 -14.83 0.18 11.97
CA SER A 379 -14.10 -1.01 11.48
C SER A 379 -13.15 -1.64 12.51
N TYR A 380 -12.88 -0.96 13.61
CA TYR A 380 -11.96 -1.40 14.68
C TYR A 380 -12.64 -1.43 16.06
N LEU A 381 -13.98 -1.38 16.07
CA LEU A 381 -14.75 -1.35 17.33
C LEU A 381 -14.54 -2.62 18.15
N ASP A 382 -14.61 -3.79 17.53
CA ASP A 382 -14.43 -5.10 18.17
C ASP A 382 -13.05 -5.23 18.84
N LEU A 383 -12.02 -4.72 18.18
CA LEU A 383 -10.65 -4.67 18.74
C LEU A 383 -10.58 -3.74 19.96
N CYS A 384 -11.18 -2.56 19.88
CA CYS A 384 -11.21 -1.61 20.99
C CYS A 384 -12.04 -2.12 22.16
N GLU A 385 -13.16 -2.80 21.92
CA GLU A 385 -14.00 -3.45 22.96
C GLU A 385 -13.26 -4.60 23.63
N PHE A 386 -12.46 -5.39 22.89
CA PHE A 386 -11.62 -6.41 23.48
C PHE A 386 -10.61 -5.81 24.47
N ILE A 387 -9.91 -4.73 24.07
CA ILE A 387 -8.95 -4.01 24.90
C ILE A 387 -9.65 -3.39 26.10
N GLN A 388 -10.81 -2.74 25.92
CA GLN A 388 -11.64 -2.15 26.98
C GLN A 388 -11.97 -3.18 28.06
N ASN A 389 -12.44 -4.37 27.67
CA ASN A 389 -12.81 -5.42 28.61
C ASN A 389 -11.63 -5.89 29.47
N GLN A 390 -10.43 -6.04 28.87
CA GLN A 390 -9.25 -6.47 29.61
C GLN A 390 -8.66 -5.37 30.49
N LEU A 391 -8.65 -4.12 30.03
CA LEU A 391 -8.15 -3.00 30.82
C LEU A 391 -9.05 -2.69 32.02
N ALA A 392 -10.34 -2.99 31.96
CA ALA A 392 -11.24 -2.90 33.12
C ALA A 392 -10.79 -3.79 34.28
N GLU A 393 -10.21 -4.97 34.01
CA GLU A 393 -9.66 -5.88 35.03
C GLU A 393 -8.46 -5.31 35.79
N VAL A 394 -7.74 -4.35 35.18
CA VAL A 394 -6.60 -3.67 35.81
C VAL A 394 -6.97 -2.28 36.36
N GLY A 395 -8.25 -1.91 36.32
CA GLY A 395 -8.76 -0.65 36.87
C GLY A 395 -8.73 0.53 35.92
N ILE A 396 -8.59 0.29 34.59
CA ILE A 396 -8.68 1.32 33.55
C ILE A 396 -9.99 1.12 32.78
N GLN A 397 -10.88 2.11 32.81
CA GLN A 397 -12.14 2.12 32.06
C GLN A 397 -11.96 2.93 30.78
N LEU A 398 -12.04 2.28 29.61
CA LEU A 398 -12.04 2.99 28.34
C LEU A 398 -13.46 3.42 27.96
N GLU A 399 -13.62 4.68 27.58
CA GLU A 399 -14.80 5.20 26.88
C GLU A 399 -14.49 5.23 25.37
N ILE A 400 -15.16 4.37 24.60
CA ILE A 400 -14.90 4.25 23.16
C ILE A 400 -15.72 5.26 22.38
N ASN A 401 -15.06 6.17 21.66
CA ASN A 401 -15.66 7.17 20.81
C ASN A 401 -15.45 6.80 19.33
N ILE A 402 -16.56 6.57 18.61
CA ILE A 402 -16.53 6.14 17.21
C ILE A 402 -16.68 7.33 16.29
N ASN A 403 -15.66 7.58 15.48
CA ASN A 403 -15.62 8.66 14.49
C ASN A 403 -15.76 8.10 13.05
N PRO A 404 -16.36 8.87 12.11
CA PRO A 404 -16.23 8.57 10.69
C PRO A 404 -14.76 8.53 10.26
N PRO A 405 -14.33 7.61 9.36
CA PRO A 405 -12.90 7.41 9.05
C PRO A 405 -12.15 8.65 8.59
N SER A 406 -12.76 9.51 7.76
CA SER A 406 -12.14 10.76 7.32
C SER A 406 -12.00 11.78 8.45
N THR A 407 -13.01 11.90 9.31
CA THR A 407 -13.01 12.77 10.48
C THR A 407 -11.94 12.31 11.49
N HIS A 408 -11.87 11.00 11.76
CA HIS A 408 -10.86 10.43 12.65
C HIS A 408 -9.44 10.78 12.17
N ARG A 409 -9.13 10.51 10.89
CA ARG A 409 -7.82 10.86 10.32
C ARG A 409 -7.50 12.36 10.43
N GLN A 410 -8.49 13.22 10.16
CA GLN A 410 -8.30 14.67 10.28
C GLN A 410 -8.05 15.10 11.73
N MET A 411 -8.79 14.54 12.69
CA MET A 411 -8.63 14.86 14.12
C MET A 411 -7.26 14.42 14.63
N VAL A 412 -6.78 13.21 14.26
CA VAL A 412 -5.42 12.75 14.56
C VAL A 412 -4.38 13.71 13.95
N ALA A 413 -4.49 14.01 12.66
CA ALA A 413 -3.54 14.88 11.95
C ALA A 413 -3.55 16.35 12.42
N THR A 414 -4.51 16.77 13.22
CA THR A 414 -4.61 18.12 13.78
C THR A 414 -4.55 18.16 15.31
N SER A 415 -4.03 17.10 15.94
CA SER A 415 -3.83 16.99 17.41
C SER A 415 -5.11 17.25 18.23
N LYS A 416 -6.24 16.67 17.80
CA LYS A 416 -7.54 16.83 18.46
C LYS A 416 -7.95 15.63 19.30
N LEU A 417 -7.14 14.56 19.32
CA LEU A 417 -7.42 13.32 20.04
C LEU A 417 -6.26 13.00 20.97
N ASP A 418 -6.55 12.81 22.25
CA ASP A 418 -5.53 12.51 23.29
C ASP A 418 -5.07 11.05 23.23
N PHE A 419 -5.99 10.14 22.93
CA PHE A 419 -5.71 8.71 22.78
C PHE A 419 -6.54 8.16 21.62
N PHE A 420 -5.88 7.58 20.64
CA PHE A 420 -6.50 7.22 19.37
C PHE A 420 -5.94 5.92 18.80
N ARG A 421 -6.77 5.23 18.03
CA ARG A 421 -6.35 4.12 17.19
C ARG A 421 -5.68 4.64 15.93
N GLY A 422 -4.52 4.09 15.59
CA GLY A 422 -3.77 4.35 14.37
C GLY A 422 -3.25 3.08 13.70
N SER A 423 -2.84 3.22 12.46
CA SER A 423 -2.03 2.24 11.72
C SER A 423 -1.01 2.98 10.87
N TRP A 424 0.12 2.32 10.63
CA TRP A 424 1.09 2.85 9.68
C TRP A 424 1.47 1.78 8.67
N ILE A 425 1.16 2.06 7.42
CA ILE A 425 1.56 1.25 6.26
C ILE A 425 2.74 1.96 5.62
N ALA A 426 3.81 1.21 5.33
CA ALA A 426 4.99 1.79 4.70
C ALA A 426 4.70 2.39 3.33
N ASP A 427 5.18 3.60 3.10
CA ASP A 427 5.23 4.21 1.77
C ASP A 427 6.38 3.61 0.93
N TYR A 428 7.45 3.19 1.59
CA TYR A 428 8.63 2.52 1.01
C TYR A 428 9.29 1.61 2.06
N ALA A 429 10.07 0.65 1.61
CA ALA A 429 10.60 -0.44 2.44
C ALA A 429 11.85 -0.05 3.24
N ASP A 430 11.74 0.94 4.14
CA ASP A 430 12.80 1.30 5.10
C ASP A 430 12.18 1.64 6.48
N ALA A 431 12.86 1.30 7.56
CA ALA A 431 12.40 1.60 8.92
C ALA A 431 12.35 3.11 9.22
N GLU A 432 13.08 3.91 8.48
CA GLU A 432 13.00 5.37 8.58
C GLU A 432 11.56 5.85 8.39
N ASN A 433 10.79 5.23 7.48
CA ASN A 433 9.38 5.56 7.24
C ASN A 433 8.49 5.41 8.50
N TYR A 434 8.83 4.49 9.41
CA TYR A 434 8.15 4.30 10.70
C TYR A 434 8.68 5.25 11.76
N LEU A 435 9.99 5.41 11.82
CA LEU A 435 10.66 6.18 12.87
C LEU A 435 10.51 7.69 12.68
N ALA A 436 10.22 8.14 11.45
CA ALA A 436 9.84 9.52 11.15
C ALA A 436 8.60 10.01 11.93
N LEU A 437 7.73 9.08 12.38
CA LEU A 437 6.53 9.38 13.16
C LEU A 437 6.83 9.84 14.59
N PHE A 438 8.08 9.73 15.05
CA PHE A 438 8.50 10.10 16.39
C PHE A 438 9.59 11.19 16.41
N TYR A 439 10.00 11.67 15.22
CA TYR A 439 10.94 12.77 15.11
C TYR A 439 10.27 14.09 15.48
N SER A 440 10.86 14.86 16.40
CA SER A 440 10.21 16.06 16.96
C SER A 440 9.95 17.17 15.94
N LYS A 441 10.74 17.24 14.86
CA LYS A 441 10.52 18.22 13.80
C LYS A 441 9.37 17.85 12.85
N ASN A 442 8.80 16.65 12.99
CA ASN A 442 7.69 16.14 12.20
C ASN A 442 6.33 16.23 12.92
N PHE A 443 6.18 17.09 13.91
CA PHE A 443 4.89 17.26 14.60
C PHE A 443 3.77 17.59 13.61
N CYS A 444 2.63 16.92 13.79
CA CYS A 444 1.42 17.31 13.08
C CYS A 444 0.95 18.72 13.51
N PRO A 445 0.32 19.51 12.65
CA PRO A 445 -0.18 19.11 11.33
C PRO A 445 0.85 19.15 10.18
N ASN A 446 2.09 19.55 10.42
CA ASN A 446 3.09 19.77 9.38
C ASN A 446 3.86 18.48 9.00
N GLY A 447 3.76 17.43 9.81
CA GLY A 447 4.41 16.14 9.60
C GLY A 447 3.63 15.00 10.26
N PRO A 448 4.15 13.76 10.18
CA PRO A 448 3.44 12.56 10.62
C PRO A 448 3.63 12.20 12.11
N ASN A 449 4.31 13.01 12.92
CA ASN A 449 4.41 12.75 14.34
C ASN A 449 3.10 13.15 15.06
N TYR A 450 2.14 12.23 15.01
CA TYR A 450 0.80 12.40 15.60
C TYR A 450 0.80 12.33 17.12
N THR A 451 1.83 11.74 17.70
CA THR A 451 1.96 11.60 19.15
C THR A 451 2.58 12.82 19.82
N HIS A 452 3.19 13.74 19.07
CA HIS A 452 4.04 14.81 19.60
C HIS A 452 5.16 14.29 20.51
N PHE A 453 5.59 13.04 20.28
CA PHE A 453 6.76 12.50 20.97
C PHE A 453 7.98 13.39 20.72
N SER A 454 8.71 13.72 21.78
CA SER A 454 9.87 14.58 21.72
C SER A 454 10.97 14.08 22.66
N ASN A 455 12.12 13.71 22.08
CA ASN A 455 13.28 13.27 22.81
C ASN A 455 14.55 13.65 22.04
N THR A 456 15.41 14.48 22.62
CA THR A 456 16.60 15.02 21.95
C THR A 456 17.63 13.94 21.57
N THR A 457 17.70 12.84 22.32
CA THR A 457 18.56 11.68 21.99
C THR A 457 18.01 10.91 20.80
N TYR A 458 16.69 10.72 20.75
CA TYR A 458 16.00 10.15 19.60
C TYR A 458 16.27 10.95 18.33
N ASP A 459 16.04 12.26 18.39
CA ASP A 459 16.26 13.16 17.25
C ASP A 459 17.69 13.09 16.72
N LYS A 460 18.65 13.01 17.64
CA LYS A 460 20.06 12.84 17.27
C LYS A 460 20.31 11.52 16.53
N TYR A 461 19.75 10.39 16.99
CA TYR A 461 19.90 9.11 16.31
C TYR A 461 19.19 9.10 14.95
N TYR A 462 18.02 9.72 14.87
CA TYR A 462 17.30 9.87 13.61
C TYR A 462 18.13 10.65 12.57
N GLU A 463 18.70 11.80 12.94
CA GLU A 463 19.54 12.61 12.07
C GLU A 463 20.85 11.91 11.68
N LEU A 464 21.40 11.05 12.55
CA LEU A 464 22.56 10.22 12.24
C LEU A 464 22.17 9.11 11.24
N ALA A 465 21.04 8.45 11.44
CA ALA A 465 20.54 7.39 10.55
C ALA A 465 20.28 7.90 9.13
N LEU A 466 19.72 9.13 9.00
CA LEU A 466 19.49 9.76 7.70
C LEU A 466 20.75 9.97 6.87
N LYS A 467 21.93 10.03 7.50
CA LYS A 467 23.22 10.27 6.82
C LYS A 467 24.09 9.02 6.73
N GLU A 468 23.69 7.94 7.40
CA GLU A 468 24.53 6.74 7.52
C GLU A 468 24.32 5.82 6.31
N VAL A 469 25.37 5.66 5.52
CA VAL A 469 25.38 4.79 4.33
C VAL A 469 25.67 3.32 4.68
N ASN A 470 26.35 3.06 5.80
CA ASN A 470 26.57 1.71 6.27
C ASN A 470 25.27 1.14 6.85
N LEU A 471 24.72 0.13 6.17
CA LEU A 471 23.41 -0.45 6.49
C LEU A 471 23.34 -1.01 7.92
N GLU A 472 24.38 -1.72 8.40
CA GLU A 472 24.38 -2.32 9.74
C GLU A 472 24.42 -1.24 10.84
N LYS A 473 25.22 -0.20 10.64
CA LYS A 473 25.28 0.92 11.56
C LYS A 473 23.97 1.72 11.57
N ARG A 474 23.34 1.92 10.40
CA ARG A 474 22.02 2.54 10.29
C ARG A 474 20.95 1.72 11.03
N ARG A 475 20.95 0.39 10.86
CA ARG A 475 20.07 -0.52 11.61
C ARG A 475 20.26 -0.39 13.13
N SER A 476 21.50 -0.24 13.60
CA SER A 476 21.73 -0.06 15.03
C SER A 476 21.08 1.22 15.59
N TYR A 477 21.09 2.31 14.82
CA TYR A 477 20.36 3.52 15.20
C TYR A 477 18.84 3.29 15.21
N TYR A 478 18.30 2.56 14.25
CA TYR A 478 16.87 2.22 14.20
C TYR A 478 16.46 1.40 15.42
N HIS A 479 17.24 0.40 15.82
CA HIS A 479 16.95 -0.39 17.03
C HIS A 479 16.97 0.46 18.31
N LEU A 480 17.93 1.38 18.43
CA LEU A 480 17.98 2.31 19.59
C LEU A 480 16.75 3.20 19.63
N MET A 481 16.33 3.74 18.49
CA MET A 481 15.15 4.60 18.41
C MET A 481 13.85 3.82 18.70
N ASP A 482 13.69 2.62 18.17
CA ASP A 482 12.51 1.80 18.39
C ASP A 482 12.39 1.38 19.87
N GLN A 483 13.53 1.03 20.53
CA GLN A 483 13.56 0.79 21.97
C GLN A 483 13.14 2.03 22.78
N MET A 484 13.56 3.24 22.38
CA MET A 484 13.17 4.48 23.07
C MET A 484 11.66 4.75 22.97
N ILE A 485 11.02 4.42 21.84
CA ILE A 485 9.56 4.51 21.68
C ILE A 485 8.85 3.60 22.70
N LEU A 486 9.37 2.38 22.88
CA LEU A 486 8.85 1.43 23.87
C LEU A 486 9.10 1.92 25.30
N ASP A 487 10.31 2.35 25.64
CA ASP A 487 10.69 2.78 27.00
C ASP A 487 9.81 3.95 27.49
N GLU A 488 9.47 4.87 26.59
CA GLU A 488 8.59 6.01 26.84
C GLU A 488 7.11 5.68 26.67
N ALA A 489 6.78 4.46 26.21
CA ALA A 489 5.41 4.04 25.93
C ALA A 489 4.64 5.09 25.11
N ALA A 490 5.27 5.66 24.09
CA ALA A 490 4.67 6.70 23.25
C ALA A 490 3.44 6.19 22.47
N ILE A 491 3.40 4.88 22.28
CA ILE A 491 2.30 4.14 21.65
C ILE A 491 2.02 2.83 22.39
N VAL A 492 0.92 2.21 22.05
CA VAL A 492 0.60 0.81 22.34
C VAL A 492 0.64 0.04 21.02
N PRO A 493 1.76 -0.60 20.66
CA PRO A 493 1.77 -1.49 19.48
C PRO A 493 0.80 -2.64 19.74
N LEU A 494 -0.06 -2.93 18.74
CA LEU A 494 -1.10 -3.96 18.86
C LEU A 494 -0.66 -5.25 18.18
N TYR A 495 -0.47 -5.18 16.86
CA TYR A 495 0.00 -6.31 16.09
C TYR A 495 0.69 -5.86 14.79
N TYR A 496 1.60 -6.69 14.32
CA TYR A 496 2.11 -6.63 12.95
C TYR A 496 1.15 -7.38 12.04
N ASP A 497 0.67 -6.69 11.02
CA ASP A 497 -0.32 -7.25 10.12
C ASP A 497 0.31 -8.25 9.12
N GLN A 498 -0.54 -8.96 8.43
CA GLN A 498 -0.15 -9.87 7.34
C GLN A 498 -0.89 -9.52 6.06
N VAL A 499 -0.16 -9.53 4.96
CA VAL A 499 -0.79 -9.64 3.64
C VAL A 499 -1.50 -10.98 3.59
N ILE A 500 -2.76 -10.98 3.23
CA ILE A 500 -3.54 -12.18 3.02
C ILE A 500 -4.18 -12.12 1.64
N ARG A 501 -3.98 -13.16 0.86
CA ARG A 501 -4.48 -13.26 -0.51
C ARG A 501 -5.05 -14.64 -0.77
N PHE A 502 -6.23 -14.64 -1.36
CA PHE A 502 -6.88 -15.85 -1.87
C PHE A 502 -6.83 -15.80 -3.40
N VAL A 503 -6.28 -16.85 -4.02
CA VAL A 503 -6.01 -16.92 -5.45
C VAL A 503 -6.60 -18.22 -5.98
N GLN A 504 -7.23 -18.20 -7.18
CA GLN A 504 -7.73 -19.41 -7.82
C GLN A 504 -6.57 -20.37 -8.13
N ASN A 505 -6.83 -21.66 -8.08
CA ASN A 505 -5.77 -22.67 -8.17
C ASN A 505 -5.17 -22.80 -9.59
N ASP A 506 -5.86 -22.27 -10.60
CA ASP A 506 -5.38 -22.20 -11.99
C ASP A 506 -4.46 -20.99 -12.26
N ILE A 507 -4.27 -20.11 -11.27
CA ILE A 507 -3.33 -18.98 -11.36
C ILE A 507 -1.97 -19.42 -10.84
N VAL A 508 -0.93 -19.26 -11.68
CA VAL A 508 0.47 -19.59 -11.35
C VAL A 508 1.37 -18.38 -11.57
N GLY A 509 2.56 -18.37 -10.92
CA GLY A 509 3.48 -17.24 -10.97
C GLY A 509 3.00 -16.00 -10.22
N PHE A 510 1.96 -16.12 -9.38
CA PHE A 510 1.45 -15.04 -8.57
C PHE A 510 2.25 -14.95 -7.27
N GLU A 511 3.02 -13.87 -7.10
CA GLU A 511 3.83 -13.62 -5.92
C GLU A 511 3.23 -12.49 -5.07
N SER A 512 3.35 -12.63 -3.76
CA SER A 512 2.99 -11.60 -2.79
C SER A 512 4.26 -10.95 -2.23
N ASN A 513 4.20 -9.69 -1.85
CA ASN A 513 5.28 -8.98 -1.17
C ASN A 513 4.77 -8.21 0.05
N ALA A 514 5.70 -7.82 0.93
CA ALA A 514 5.35 -7.20 2.21
C ALA A 514 4.78 -5.77 2.08
N MET A 515 4.90 -5.11 0.94
CA MET A 515 4.19 -3.85 0.65
C MET A 515 2.79 -4.08 0.06
N ASN A 516 2.38 -5.34 -0.10
CA ASN A 516 1.11 -5.72 -0.74
C ASN A 516 0.95 -5.16 -2.17
N LEU A 517 2.05 -4.94 -2.90
CA LEU A 517 1.99 -4.53 -4.30
C LEU A 517 1.44 -5.68 -5.16
N LEU A 518 0.71 -5.35 -6.19
CA LEU A 518 0.15 -6.30 -7.14
C LEU A 518 1.00 -6.31 -8.41
N GLU A 519 1.73 -7.41 -8.62
CA GLU A 519 2.60 -7.64 -9.78
C GLU A 519 1.97 -8.73 -10.65
N LEU A 520 1.59 -8.39 -11.88
CA LEU A 520 0.85 -9.31 -12.76
C LEU A 520 1.58 -9.69 -14.05
N LYS A 521 2.74 -9.09 -14.36
CA LYS A 521 3.46 -9.36 -15.61
C LYS A 521 3.90 -10.82 -15.76
N SER A 522 4.28 -11.49 -14.67
CA SER A 522 4.72 -12.88 -14.64
C SER A 522 3.60 -13.88 -14.33
N VAL A 523 2.40 -13.41 -14.09
CA VAL A 523 1.25 -14.26 -13.78
C VAL A 523 0.72 -14.93 -15.03
N GLN A 524 0.42 -16.22 -14.91
CA GLN A 524 -0.21 -17.03 -15.95
C GLN A 524 -1.49 -17.68 -15.41
N LYS A 525 -2.52 -17.71 -16.22
CA LYS A 525 -3.74 -18.47 -15.97
C LYS A 525 -3.71 -19.76 -16.79
N LEU A 526 -3.69 -20.90 -16.10
CA LEU A 526 -3.74 -22.21 -16.75
C LEU A 526 -5.12 -22.41 -17.40
N LYS A 527 -5.14 -23.01 -18.56
CA LYS A 527 -6.41 -23.42 -19.20
C LYS A 527 -6.94 -24.64 -18.45
N PRO A 528 -8.26 -24.70 -18.21
CA PRO A 528 -8.91 -25.85 -17.56
C PRO A 528 -8.77 -27.16 -18.34
#